data_33216084fac47b9edcd5b1df2f8b3487
#
_entry.id   33216084fac47b9edcd5b1df2f8b3487
#
_cell.length_a   1.000
_cell.length_b   1.000
_cell.length_c   1.000
_cell.angle_alpha   90.00
_cell.angle_beta   90.00
_cell.angle_gamma   90.00
#
_symmetry.space_group_name_H-M   'P 1'
#
loop_
_entity.id
_entity.type
_entity.pdbx_description
1 polymer ?
#
loop_
_entity_poly.entity_id
_entity_poly.type
_entity_poly.pdbx_seq_one_letter_code
_entity_poly.pdbx_strand_id
1 'polypeptide(L)'
;DAMYKIIRYVAEKFDIDWFQIMKVNTKEDLITISYEWCSDPKFQNNAGKRGYYAHSDIEHFKEFFEKYPVFILSNEKINGFSLKFQREFEKNKKNGEVVYNANITTGDSFFMFVCTRFGYENPWQIEECVELNMATKLMTMYISQSDKETENEKKLRKIIDYDRKTSCYTIAKFYEQIGRLRKFAEEKDEQVALLHTDFSGMLDFNERFGQIEGDKVFTEFVNCILPSDNDYNIITHIDGADIFFSAFRFKNLESFDKIDALNKQFSKMINEKYPGAHIIVKTGIYVLKTNEVVGVGLDKALKAKKTVKNPTESFCIVYDKDKHENSCC
;
A
#
# COMPACT_ATOMS: atom_id res chain seq x y z
N ASP A 1 12.14 -16.55 -10.13
CA ASP A 1 10.76 -16.19 -10.48
C ASP A 1 10.22 -17.22 -11.48
N ALA A 2 9.03 -17.79 -11.19
CA ALA A 2 8.41 -18.84 -12.01
C ALA A 2 8.13 -18.34 -13.45
N MET A 3 7.74 -17.07 -13.61
CA MET A 3 7.47 -16.51 -14.93
C MET A 3 8.71 -16.49 -15.83
N TYR A 4 9.89 -16.15 -15.31
CA TYR A 4 11.11 -16.17 -16.11
C TYR A 4 11.51 -17.58 -16.57
N LYS A 5 11.19 -18.61 -15.79
CA LYS A 5 11.38 -20.02 -16.22
C LYS A 5 10.44 -20.37 -17.38
N ILE A 6 9.19 -19.92 -17.31
CA ILE A 6 8.19 -20.14 -18.38
C ILE A 6 8.61 -19.38 -19.64
N ILE A 7 9.00 -18.12 -19.52
CA ILE A 7 9.47 -17.29 -20.65
C ILE A 7 10.66 -17.98 -21.35
N ARG A 8 11.64 -18.41 -20.56
CA ARG A 8 12.82 -19.09 -21.10
C ARG A 8 12.45 -20.39 -21.83
N TYR A 9 11.58 -21.21 -21.25
CA TYR A 9 11.11 -22.44 -21.88
C TYR A 9 10.40 -22.17 -23.21
N VAL A 10 9.51 -21.16 -23.26
CA VAL A 10 8.81 -20.75 -24.48
C VAL A 10 9.80 -20.19 -25.50
N ALA A 11 10.74 -19.38 -25.08
CA ALA A 11 11.77 -18.82 -25.94
C ALA A 11 12.64 -19.92 -26.59
N GLU A 12 13.09 -20.89 -25.80
CA GLU A 12 13.87 -22.02 -26.28
C GLU A 12 13.05 -22.91 -27.24
N LYS A 13 11.76 -23.15 -26.95
CA LYS A 13 10.87 -23.94 -27.81
C LYS A 13 10.62 -23.32 -29.19
N PHE A 14 10.47 -22.02 -29.24
CA PHE A 14 10.11 -21.28 -30.45
C PHE A 14 11.29 -20.52 -31.08
N ASP A 15 12.50 -20.79 -30.65
CA ASP A 15 13.73 -20.14 -31.17
C ASP A 15 13.66 -18.61 -31.12
N ILE A 16 13.14 -18.08 -30.00
CA ILE A 16 12.96 -16.65 -29.76
C ILE A 16 14.22 -16.12 -29.09
N ASP A 17 14.85 -15.12 -29.67
CA ASP A 17 16.03 -14.46 -29.11
C ASP A 17 15.68 -13.33 -28.14
N TRP A 18 14.56 -12.64 -28.37
CA TRP A 18 14.11 -11.56 -27.52
C TRP A 18 12.61 -11.64 -27.28
N PHE A 19 12.23 -11.81 -26.02
CA PHE A 19 10.84 -12.00 -25.60
C PHE A 19 10.44 -10.90 -24.62
N GLN A 20 9.40 -10.16 -24.95
CA GLN A 20 8.85 -9.13 -24.08
C GLN A 20 7.38 -9.40 -23.80
N ILE A 21 6.95 -9.18 -22.56
CA ILE A 21 5.54 -9.18 -22.15
C ILE A 21 5.19 -7.76 -21.73
N MET A 22 4.27 -7.16 -22.44
CA MET A 22 3.80 -5.80 -22.21
C MET A 22 2.38 -5.83 -21.65
N LYS A 23 2.10 -5.03 -20.64
CA LYS A 23 0.75 -4.75 -20.15
C LYS A 23 0.29 -3.44 -20.75
N VAL A 24 -0.80 -3.49 -21.51
CA VAL A 24 -1.47 -2.31 -22.08
C VAL A 24 -2.64 -1.98 -21.18
N ASN A 25 -2.64 -0.80 -20.57
CA ASN A 25 -3.73 -0.26 -19.76
C ASN A 25 -4.47 0.79 -20.60
N THR A 26 -5.70 0.46 -21.00
CA THR A 26 -6.52 1.32 -21.86
C THR A 26 -7.12 2.51 -21.13
N LYS A 27 -7.29 2.41 -19.81
CA LYS A 27 -7.83 3.49 -18.99
C LYS A 27 -6.78 4.56 -18.65
N GLU A 28 -5.52 4.16 -18.51
CA GLU A 28 -4.42 5.05 -18.17
C GLU A 28 -3.60 5.46 -19.40
N ASP A 29 -3.96 4.96 -20.60
CA ASP A 29 -3.23 5.17 -21.86
C ASP A 29 -1.74 4.81 -21.76
N LEU A 30 -1.47 3.70 -21.06
CA LEU A 30 -0.15 3.30 -20.62
C LEU A 30 0.23 1.91 -21.12
N ILE A 31 1.42 1.79 -21.68
CA ILE A 31 2.07 0.49 -21.97
C ILE A 31 3.25 0.32 -21.05
N THR A 32 3.30 -0.81 -20.33
CA THR A 32 4.40 -1.17 -19.41
C THR A 32 5.03 -2.49 -19.84
N ILE A 33 6.35 -2.54 -19.96
CA ILE A 33 7.08 -3.81 -20.15
C ILE A 33 7.14 -4.52 -18.79
N SER A 34 6.31 -5.55 -18.62
CA SER A 34 6.19 -6.29 -17.37
C SER A 34 7.31 -7.30 -17.19
N TYR A 35 7.66 -8.00 -18.27
CA TYR A 35 8.76 -8.97 -18.29
C TYR A 35 9.55 -8.84 -19.57
N GLU A 36 10.85 -9.12 -19.48
CA GLU A 36 11.75 -9.14 -20.63
C GLU A 36 12.80 -10.22 -20.44
N TRP A 37 13.02 -11.00 -21.49
CA TRP A 37 14.11 -11.97 -21.59
C TRP A 37 14.78 -11.84 -22.96
N CYS A 38 16.09 -11.97 -23.01
CA CYS A 38 16.86 -11.95 -24.24
C CYS A 38 18.02 -12.93 -24.16
N SER A 39 18.33 -13.61 -25.27
CA SER A 39 19.48 -14.50 -25.39
C SER A 39 20.81 -13.72 -25.31
N ASP A 40 20.86 -12.49 -25.84
CA ASP A 40 21.99 -11.57 -25.70
C ASP A 40 21.72 -10.51 -24.61
N PRO A 41 22.48 -10.52 -23.50
CA PRO A 41 22.30 -9.58 -22.39
C PRO A 41 22.41 -8.10 -22.77
N LYS A 42 23.04 -7.77 -23.90
CA LYS A 42 23.15 -6.38 -24.39
C LYS A 42 21.80 -5.73 -24.69
N PHE A 43 20.79 -6.54 -24.99
CA PHE A 43 19.44 -6.08 -25.32
C PHE A 43 18.52 -6.10 -24.10
N GLN A 44 18.92 -6.70 -22.97
CA GLN A 44 18.14 -6.70 -21.74
C GLN A 44 18.32 -5.37 -21.01
N ASN A 45 17.28 -4.56 -20.90
CA ASN A 45 17.18 -3.48 -19.89
C ASN A 45 15.89 -2.66 -20.01
N ASN A 46 14.78 -3.27 -20.41
CA ASN A 46 13.55 -2.55 -20.66
C ASN A 46 12.42 -2.94 -19.69
N ALA A 47 12.58 -4.01 -18.89
CA ALA A 47 11.59 -4.40 -17.91
C ALA A 47 11.30 -3.24 -16.93
N GLY A 48 10.02 -2.94 -16.72
CA GLY A 48 9.56 -1.81 -15.92
C GLY A 48 9.47 -0.46 -16.67
N LYS A 49 9.97 -0.35 -17.90
CA LYS A 49 9.79 0.87 -18.71
C LYS A 49 8.32 1.08 -19.03
N ARG A 50 7.91 2.35 -19.02
CA ARG A 50 6.55 2.80 -19.26
C ARG A 50 6.50 3.79 -20.42
N GLY A 51 5.49 3.67 -21.24
CA GLY A 51 5.21 4.62 -22.31
C GLY A 51 3.75 5.07 -22.25
N TYR A 52 3.54 6.39 -22.25
CA TYR A 52 2.20 6.98 -22.36
C TYR A 52 1.91 7.32 -23.84
N TYR A 53 0.67 7.07 -24.25
CA TYR A 53 0.21 7.25 -25.62
C TYR A 53 -1.08 8.08 -25.63
N ALA A 54 -1.47 8.60 -26.80
CA ALA A 54 -2.78 9.22 -26.90
C ALA A 54 -3.89 8.16 -26.79
N HIS A 55 -5.02 8.51 -26.19
CA HIS A 55 -6.14 7.58 -25.98
C HIS A 55 -6.60 6.96 -27.31
N SER A 56 -6.74 7.76 -28.35
CA SER A 56 -7.07 7.29 -29.70
C SER A 56 -6.07 6.27 -30.25
N ASP A 57 -4.78 6.40 -29.92
CA ASP A 57 -3.75 5.46 -30.34
C ASP A 57 -3.90 4.11 -29.64
N ILE A 58 -4.21 4.12 -28.33
CA ILE A 58 -4.41 2.91 -27.54
C ILE A 58 -5.69 2.19 -27.96
N GLU A 59 -6.78 2.92 -28.22
CA GLU A 59 -8.04 2.35 -28.73
C GLU A 59 -7.83 1.70 -30.10
N HIS A 60 -7.21 2.40 -31.04
CA HIS A 60 -6.88 1.84 -32.35
C HIS A 60 -5.98 0.60 -32.25
N PHE A 61 -5.04 0.61 -31.33
CA PHE A 61 -4.16 -0.51 -31.04
C PHE A 61 -4.93 -1.73 -30.52
N LYS A 62 -5.89 -1.51 -29.60
CA LYS A 62 -6.77 -2.53 -29.09
C LYS A 62 -7.65 -3.12 -30.20
N GLU A 63 -8.34 -2.29 -30.98
CA GLU A 63 -9.19 -2.71 -32.10
C GLU A 63 -8.40 -3.52 -33.15
N PHE A 64 -7.17 -3.11 -33.43
CA PHE A 64 -6.30 -3.85 -34.34
C PHE A 64 -6.03 -5.27 -33.80
N PHE A 65 -5.68 -5.43 -32.52
CA PHE A 65 -5.37 -6.73 -31.95
C PHE A 65 -6.63 -7.58 -31.66
N GLU A 66 -7.80 -6.98 -31.50
CA GLU A 66 -9.08 -7.72 -31.50
C GLU A 66 -9.31 -8.43 -32.83
N LYS A 67 -8.93 -7.78 -33.92
CA LYS A 67 -9.07 -8.33 -35.27
C LYS A 67 -7.92 -9.27 -35.66
N TYR A 68 -6.71 -8.94 -35.22
CA TYR A 68 -5.47 -9.67 -35.55
C TYR A 68 -4.70 -10.01 -34.28
N PRO A 69 -5.13 -10.99 -33.48
CA PRO A 69 -4.51 -11.31 -32.19
C PRO A 69 -3.06 -11.77 -32.31
N VAL A 70 -2.66 -12.26 -33.47
CA VAL A 70 -1.27 -12.59 -33.82
C VAL A 70 -0.95 -11.98 -35.18
N PHE A 71 0.16 -11.32 -35.31
CA PHE A 71 0.66 -10.91 -36.60
C PHE A 71 2.19 -10.86 -36.66
N ILE A 72 2.72 -11.23 -37.84
CA ILE A 72 4.12 -11.05 -38.18
C ILE A 72 4.29 -9.61 -38.66
N LEU A 73 5.26 -8.90 -38.11
CA LEU A 73 5.49 -7.48 -38.38
C LEU A 73 5.91 -7.26 -39.83
N SER A 74 5.08 -6.56 -40.59
CA SER A 74 5.35 -6.14 -41.98
C SER A 74 5.07 -4.65 -42.16
N ASN A 75 5.74 -4.04 -43.15
CA ASN A 75 5.58 -2.60 -43.44
C ASN A 75 4.13 -2.23 -43.80
N GLU A 76 3.43 -3.10 -44.51
CA GLU A 76 2.06 -2.85 -44.97
C GLU A 76 1.06 -2.69 -43.80
N LYS A 77 1.26 -3.47 -42.73
CA LYS A 77 0.37 -3.44 -41.56
C LYS A 77 0.65 -2.28 -40.61
N ILE A 78 1.84 -1.68 -40.66
CA ILE A 78 2.26 -0.60 -39.77
C ILE A 78 1.67 0.74 -40.16
N ASN A 79 1.38 0.95 -41.45
CA ASN A 79 0.97 2.26 -42.01
C ASN A 79 -0.36 2.79 -41.43
N GLY A 80 -1.18 1.94 -40.80
CA GLY A 80 -2.41 2.35 -40.13
C GLY A 80 -2.22 2.93 -38.70
N PHE A 81 -1.04 2.79 -38.11
CA PHE A 81 -0.78 3.26 -36.76
C PHE A 81 -0.21 4.68 -36.72
N SER A 82 -0.27 5.33 -35.55
CA SER A 82 0.37 6.63 -35.37
C SER A 82 1.89 6.57 -35.59
N LEU A 83 2.49 7.70 -35.96
CA LEU A 83 3.94 7.80 -36.16
C LEU A 83 4.77 7.34 -34.96
N LYS A 84 4.25 7.45 -33.76
CA LYS A 84 4.92 6.99 -32.56
C LYS A 84 5.01 5.46 -32.53
N PHE A 85 3.90 4.76 -32.80
CA PHE A 85 3.89 3.30 -32.90
C PHE A 85 4.70 2.80 -34.10
N GLN A 86 4.59 3.46 -35.24
CA GLN A 86 5.39 3.11 -36.40
C GLN A 86 6.90 3.11 -36.11
N ARG A 87 7.39 4.14 -35.39
CA ARG A 87 8.79 4.22 -34.98
C ARG A 87 9.20 3.12 -34.01
N GLU A 88 8.31 2.73 -33.07
CA GLU A 88 8.60 1.62 -32.16
C GLU A 88 8.65 0.28 -32.90
N PHE A 89 7.73 0.03 -33.82
CA PHE A 89 7.75 -1.15 -34.68
C PHE A 89 9.02 -1.21 -35.55
N GLU A 90 9.42 -0.10 -36.15
CA GLU A 90 10.65 -0.01 -36.95
C GLU A 90 11.90 -0.32 -36.12
N LYS A 91 11.97 0.12 -34.87
CA LYS A 91 13.08 -0.22 -33.96
C LYS A 91 13.16 -1.72 -33.74
N ASN A 92 12.04 -2.36 -33.45
CA ASN A 92 11.99 -3.80 -33.20
C ASN A 92 12.36 -4.58 -34.46
N LYS A 93 11.89 -4.15 -35.62
CA LYS A 93 12.17 -4.81 -36.90
C LYS A 93 13.63 -4.75 -37.32
N LYS A 94 14.40 -3.74 -36.88
CA LYS A 94 15.83 -3.65 -37.19
C LYS A 94 16.68 -4.81 -36.67
N ASN A 95 16.18 -5.50 -35.63
CA ASN A 95 16.91 -6.58 -34.97
C ASN A 95 16.63 -7.97 -35.59
N GLY A 96 15.54 -8.09 -36.38
CA GLY A 96 15.15 -9.38 -36.98
C GLY A 96 13.65 -9.49 -37.24
N GLU A 97 13.17 -10.73 -37.32
CA GLU A 97 11.76 -11.04 -37.53
C GLU A 97 10.98 -10.98 -36.23
N VAL A 98 9.86 -10.26 -36.22
CA VAL A 98 9.08 -9.95 -35.02
C VAL A 98 7.64 -10.43 -35.19
N VAL A 99 7.17 -11.21 -34.21
CA VAL A 99 5.75 -11.56 -34.04
C VAL A 99 5.20 -10.82 -32.85
N TYR A 100 4.06 -10.20 -33.06
CA TYR A 100 3.21 -9.64 -32.00
C TYR A 100 2.04 -10.57 -31.73
N ASN A 101 1.80 -10.86 -30.47
CA ASN A 101 0.65 -11.61 -30.03
C ASN A 101 -0.03 -10.84 -28.89
N ALA A 102 -1.32 -10.54 -29.01
CA ALA A 102 -2.08 -9.88 -27.95
C ALA A 102 -3.24 -10.77 -27.49
N ASN A 103 -3.35 -10.92 -26.19
CA ASN A 103 -4.44 -11.60 -25.53
C ASN A 103 -5.34 -10.59 -24.84
N ILE A 104 -6.36 -10.13 -25.58
CA ILE A 104 -7.34 -9.17 -25.09
C ILE A 104 -8.31 -9.90 -24.17
N THR A 105 -8.45 -9.42 -22.95
CA THR A 105 -9.38 -9.90 -21.94
C THR A 105 -10.46 -8.84 -21.69
N THR A 106 -11.55 -9.23 -21.07
CA THR A 106 -12.57 -8.28 -20.61
C THR A 106 -12.00 -7.42 -19.48
N GLY A 107 -11.89 -6.11 -19.68
CA GLY A 107 -11.39 -5.16 -18.68
C GLY A 107 -10.55 -4.03 -19.29
N ASP A 108 -9.95 -3.22 -18.41
CA ASP A 108 -9.19 -2.02 -18.77
C ASP A 108 -7.73 -2.31 -19.16
N SER A 109 -7.33 -3.57 -19.26
CA SER A 109 -5.96 -3.93 -19.64
C SER A 109 -5.88 -5.29 -20.31
N PHE A 110 -4.89 -5.45 -21.20
CA PHE A 110 -4.56 -6.71 -21.85
C PHE A 110 -3.05 -6.91 -21.92
N PHE A 111 -2.63 -8.14 -22.23
CA PHE A 111 -1.22 -8.47 -22.39
C PHE A 111 -0.86 -8.64 -23.86
N MET A 112 0.27 -8.05 -24.23
CA MET A 112 0.88 -8.18 -25.53
C MET A 112 2.26 -8.82 -25.37
N PHE A 113 2.53 -9.78 -26.21
CA PHE A 113 3.79 -10.51 -26.28
C PHE A 113 4.51 -10.12 -27.56
N VAL A 114 5.77 -9.72 -27.44
CA VAL A 114 6.63 -9.36 -28.57
C VAL A 114 7.76 -10.37 -28.63
N CYS A 115 7.81 -11.13 -29.71
CA CYS A 115 8.74 -12.23 -29.91
C CYS A 115 9.61 -11.95 -31.13
N THR A 116 10.91 -11.78 -30.92
CA THR A 116 11.87 -11.45 -31.99
C THR A 116 12.84 -12.60 -32.16
N ARG A 117 13.05 -13.03 -33.41
CA ARG A 117 14.19 -13.83 -33.85
C ARG A 117 15.21 -12.89 -34.47
N PHE A 118 16.46 -12.95 -33.98
CA PHE A 118 17.51 -12.07 -34.52
C PHE A 118 17.93 -12.53 -35.92
N GLY A 119 18.16 -11.53 -36.79
CA GLY A 119 18.39 -11.79 -38.19
C GLY A 119 17.10 -12.13 -38.96
N TYR A 120 17.25 -12.68 -40.16
CA TYR A 120 16.13 -13.00 -41.06
C TYR A 120 16.29 -14.41 -41.67
N GLU A 121 17.16 -15.22 -41.12
CA GLU A 121 17.49 -16.56 -41.61
C GLU A 121 16.44 -17.61 -41.23
N ASN A 122 15.72 -17.39 -40.13
CA ASN A 122 14.70 -18.28 -39.61
C ASN A 122 13.33 -17.56 -39.52
N PRO A 123 12.57 -17.42 -40.63
CA PRO A 123 11.32 -16.70 -40.65
C PRO A 123 10.20 -17.44 -39.90
N TRP A 124 9.32 -16.69 -39.23
CA TRP A 124 8.16 -17.24 -38.55
C TRP A 124 7.20 -17.96 -39.49
N GLN A 125 6.83 -19.17 -39.15
CA GLN A 125 5.79 -19.93 -39.85
C GLN A 125 4.44 -19.71 -39.20
N ILE A 126 3.36 -19.82 -39.99
CA ILE A 126 1.99 -19.59 -39.49
C ILE A 126 1.62 -20.59 -38.38
N GLU A 127 2.04 -21.84 -38.53
CA GLU A 127 1.80 -22.93 -37.59
C GLU A 127 2.45 -22.61 -36.23
N GLU A 128 3.69 -22.12 -36.24
CA GLU A 128 4.38 -21.68 -35.03
C GLU A 128 3.68 -20.51 -34.34
N CYS A 129 3.15 -19.57 -35.11
CA CYS A 129 2.36 -18.44 -34.59
C CYS A 129 1.07 -18.89 -33.89
N VAL A 130 0.41 -19.95 -34.40
CA VAL A 130 -0.78 -20.54 -33.77
C VAL A 130 -0.41 -21.21 -32.45
N GLU A 131 0.65 -22.00 -32.41
CA GLU A 131 1.13 -22.63 -31.16
C GLU A 131 1.58 -21.59 -30.14
N LEU A 132 2.30 -20.55 -30.57
CA LEU A 132 2.74 -19.44 -29.74
C LEU A 132 1.52 -18.71 -29.12
N ASN A 133 0.45 -18.51 -29.90
CA ASN A 133 -0.78 -17.89 -29.39
C ASN A 133 -1.43 -18.73 -28.26
N MET A 134 -1.36 -20.05 -28.35
CA MET A 134 -1.84 -20.92 -27.26
C MET A 134 -0.96 -20.78 -26.01
N ALA A 135 0.36 -20.77 -26.17
CA ALA A 135 1.30 -20.61 -25.06
C ALA A 135 1.13 -19.26 -24.37
N THR A 136 0.99 -18.17 -25.14
CA THR A 136 0.81 -16.82 -24.59
C THR A 136 -0.54 -16.64 -23.89
N LYS A 137 -1.61 -17.34 -24.33
CA LYS A 137 -2.90 -17.38 -23.60
C LYS A 137 -2.73 -18.01 -22.21
N LEU A 138 -2.02 -19.12 -22.12
CA LEU A 138 -1.73 -19.77 -20.82
C LEU A 138 -0.88 -18.84 -19.92
N MET A 139 0.11 -18.17 -20.49
CA MET A 139 0.92 -17.19 -19.76
C MET A 139 0.07 -16.01 -19.27
N THR A 140 -0.85 -15.50 -20.08
CA THR A 140 -1.79 -14.45 -19.69
C THR A 140 -2.67 -14.87 -18.51
N MET A 141 -3.19 -16.10 -18.54
CA MET A 141 -3.99 -16.64 -17.43
C MET A 141 -3.16 -16.72 -16.14
N TYR A 142 -1.95 -17.22 -16.22
CA TYR A 142 -1.04 -17.32 -15.08
C TYR A 142 -0.71 -15.95 -14.47
N ILE A 143 -0.34 -14.94 -15.30
CA ILE A 143 -0.05 -13.58 -14.85
C ILE A 143 -1.28 -12.95 -14.19
N SER A 144 -2.45 -13.09 -14.83
CA SER A 144 -3.71 -12.52 -14.32
C SER A 144 -4.13 -13.13 -12.99
N GLN A 145 -3.87 -14.41 -12.77
CA GLN A 145 -4.13 -15.07 -11.50
C GLN A 145 -3.15 -14.58 -10.42
N SER A 146 -1.86 -14.52 -10.72
CA SER A 146 -0.83 -14.01 -9.81
C SER A 146 -1.07 -12.56 -9.40
N ASP A 147 -1.49 -11.70 -10.34
CA ASP A 147 -1.86 -10.30 -10.04
C ASP A 147 -3.06 -10.23 -9.07
N LYS A 148 -4.09 -11.06 -9.28
CA LYS A 148 -5.27 -11.13 -8.40
C LYS A 148 -4.92 -11.64 -7.00
N GLU A 149 -4.07 -12.66 -6.89
CA GLU A 149 -3.61 -13.20 -5.60
C GLU A 149 -2.84 -12.13 -4.82
N THR A 150 -1.92 -11.42 -5.48
CA THR A 150 -1.17 -10.31 -4.87
C THR A 150 -2.07 -9.16 -4.42
N GLU A 151 -3.09 -8.81 -5.20
CA GLU A 151 -4.06 -7.77 -4.83
C GLU A 151 -4.92 -8.20 -3.65
N ASN A 152 -5.38 -9.45 -3.64
CA ASN A 152 -6.14 -10.01 -2.54
C ASN A 152 -5.31 -10.08 -1.25
N GLU A 153 -4.04 -10.49 -1.32
CA GLU A 153 -3.13 -10.44 -0.18
C GLU A 153 -2.95 -9.02 0.37
N LYS A 154 -2.79 -8.01 -0.50
CA LYS A 154 -2.71 -6.61 -0.08
C LYS A 154 -4.00 -6.13 0.59
N LYS A 155 -5.17 -6.52 0.06
CA LYS A 155 -6.47 -6.20 0.67
C LYS A 155 -6.63 -6.89 2.03
N LEU A 156 -6.26 -8.17 2.13
CA LEU A 156 -6.27 -8.91 3.38
C LEU A 156 -5.33 -8.31 4.42
N ARG A 157 -4.11 -7.94 4.05
CA ARG A 157 -3.17 -7.24 4.94
C ARG A 157 -3.74 -5.93 5.46
N LYS A 158 -4.39 -5.12 4.59
CA LYS A 158 -5.05 -3.89 5.06
C LYS A 158 -6.13 -4.18 6.09
N ILE A 159 -6.92 -5.24 5.91
CA ILE A 159 -7.99 -5.62 6.86
C ILE A 159 -7.41 -6.15 8.18
N ILE A 160 -6.30 -6.89 8.11
CA ILE A 160 -5.63 -7.47 9.28
C ILE A 160 -4.85 -6.41 10.05
N ASP A 161 -4.20 -5.50 9.35
CA ASP A 161 -3.27 -4.53 9.93
C ASP A 161 -3.95 -3.25 10.42
N TYR A 162 -5.12 -2.89 9.86
CA TYR A 162 -5.77 -1.60 10.15
C TYR A 162 -7.24 -1.77 10.58
N ASP A 163 -7.63 -0.98 11.58
CA ASP A 163 -9.02 -0.82 12.01
C ASP A 163 -9.84 -0.08 10.94
N ARG A 164 -11.05 -0.57 10.65
CA ARG A 164 -11.88 -0.03 9.56
C ARG A 164 -12.48 1.34 9.86
N LYS A 165 -12.71 1.66 11.13
CA LYS A 165 -13.37 2.91 11.56
C LYS A 165 -12.38 4.05 11.63
N THR A 166 -11.25 3.81 12.24
CA THR A 166 -10.27 4.85 12.59
C THR A 166 -9.05 4.86 11.67
N SER A 167 -8.86 3.81 10.85
CA SER A 167 -7.65 3.58 10.05
C SER A 167 -6.36 3.47 10.88
N CYS A 168 -6.46 3.30 12.19
CA CYS A 168 -5.34 2.96 13.07
C CYS A 168 -4.86 1.54 12.84
N TYR A 169 -3.71 1.18 13.40
CA TYR A 169 -3.31 -0.21 13.46
C TYR A 169 -4.31 -1.04 14.29
N THR A 170 -4.48 -2.31 13.92
CA THR A 170 -5.10 -3.28 14.84
C THR A 170 -4.21 -3.51 16.03
N ILE A 171 -4.76 -4.03 17.13
CA ILE A 171 -3.99 -4.30 18.35
C ILE A 171 -2.81 -5.25 18.10
N ALA A 172 -2.99 -6.27 17.26
CA ALA A 172 -1.92 -7.19 16.88
C ALA A 172 -0.78 -6.47 16.16
N LYS A 173 -1.13 -5.61 15.18
CA LYS A 173 -0.16 -4.81 14.43
C LYS A 173 0.54 -3.78 15.31
N PHE A 174 -0.17 -3.18 16.26
CA PHE A 174 0.40 -2.26 17.24
C PHE A 174 1.52 -2.92 18.04
N TYR A 175 1.32 -4.11 18.58
CA TYR A 175 2.37 -4.84 19.32
C TYR A 175 3.58 -5.19 18.44
N GLU A 176 3.35 -5.58 17.18
CA GLU A 176 4.44 -5.83 16.21
C GLU A 176 5.27 -4.56 15.98
N GLN A 177 4.59 -3.42 15.76
CA GLN A 177 5.26 -2.15 15.47
C GLN A 177 6.05 -1.60 16.66
N ILE A 178 5.60 -1.83 17.90
CA ILE A 178 6.38 -1.43 19.10
C ILE A 178 7.75 -2.12 19.12
N GLY A 179 7.84 -3.37 18.67
CA GLY A 179 9.13 -4.05 18.57
C GLY A 179 10.11 -3.35 17.63
N ARG A 180 9.62 -2.82 16.53
CA ARG A 180 10.41 -2.01 15.59
C ARG A 180 10.74 -0.64 16.18
N LEU A 181 9.76 0.00 16.81
CA LEU A 181 9.91 1.31 17.44
C LEU A 181 11.02 1.32 18.50
N ARG A 182 11.11 0.25 19.30
CA ARG A 182 12.18 0.08 20.30
C ARG A 182 13.56 0.04 19.67
N LYS A 183 13.74 -0.76 18.63
CA LYS A 183 15.04 -0.86 17.93
C LYS A 183 15.49 0.49 17.39
N PHE A 184 14.57 1.23 16.75
CA PHE A 184 14.86 2.56 16.26
C PHE A 184 15.18 3.57 17.38
N ALA A 185 14.49 3.48 18.52
CA ALA A 185 14.76 4.33 19.67
C ALA A 185 16.17 4.08 20.22
N GLU A 186 16.56 2.81 20.37
CA GLU A 186 17.91 2.41 20.82
C GLU A 186 19.00 2.94 19.87
N GLU A 187 18.81 2.84 18.53
CA GLU A 187 19.75 3.33 17.52
C GLU A 187 19.93 4.87 17.56
N LYS A 188 18.92 5.61 18.06
CA LYS A 188 18.91 7.08 18.11
C LYS A 188 19.13 7.66 19.49
N ASP A 189 19.41 6.83 20.48
CA ASP A 189 19.51 7.24 21.89
C ASP A 189 18.24 7.99 22.35
N GLU A 190 17.10 7.40 22.04
CA GLU A 190 15.76 7.89 22.37
C GLU A 190 15.03 6.87 23.26
N GLN A 191 13.98 7.32 23.91
CA GLN A 191 13.11 6.47 24.72
C GLN A 191 11.75 6.26 24.05
N VAL A 192 11.03 5.22 24.44
CA VAL A 192 9.66 4.95 23.99
C VAL A 192 8.68 5.24 25.11
N ALA A 193 7.68 6.07 24.83
CA ALA A 193 6.53 6.29 25.69
C ALA A 193 5.33 5.50 25.20
N LEU A 194 4.59 4.89 26.13
CA LEU A 194 3.30 4.26 25.91
C LEU A 194 2.20 5.16 26.48
N LEU A 195 1.12 5.33 25.73
CA LEU A 195 -0.04 6.10 26.14
C LEU A 195 -1.26 5.20 26.24
N HIS A 196 -2.05 5.43 27.25
CA HIS A 196 -3.38 4.90 27.41
C HIS A 196 -4.36 6.10 27.43
N THR A 197 -5.11 6.27 26.36
CA THR A 197 -6.05 7.38 26.20
C THR A 197 -7.48 6.87 26.19
N ASP A 198 -8.39 7.54 26.90
CA ASP A 198 -9.82 7.34 26.79
C ASP A 198 -10.59 8.66 26.73
N PHE A 199 -11.86 8.56 26.42
CA PHE A 199 -12.76 9.71 26.26
C PHE A 199 -13.89 9.62 27.28
N SER A 200 -14.19 10.75 27.93
CA SER A 200 -15.44 10.92 28.69
C SER A 200 -16.43 11.71 27.85
N GLY A 201 -17.72 11.42 28.03
CA GLY A 201 -18.81 12.12 27.36
C GLY A 201 -19.21 11.49 26.02
N MET A 202 -18.56 10.43 25.55
CA MET A 202 -18.89 9.79 24.25
C MET A 202 -20.26 9.13 24.24
N LEU A 203 -20.72 8.57 25.36
CA LEU A 203 -22.07 8.01 25.43
C LEU A 203 -23.14 9.08 25.16
N ASP A 204 -23.09 10.19 25.92
CA ASP A 204 -24.01 11.34 25.76
C ASP A 204 -23.88 11.95 24.36
N PHE A 205 -22.66 12.00 23.83
CA PHE A 205 -22.39 12.46 22.47
C PHE A 205 -23.11 11.58 21.44
N ASN A 206 -22.94 10.25 21.53
CA ASN A 206 -23.56 9.31 20.62
C ASN A 206 -25.10 9.32 20.71
N GLU A 207 -25.67 9.52 21.90
CA GLU A 207 -27.10 9.66 22.07
C GLU A 207 -27.66 10.93 21.40
N ARG A 208 -26.90 12.04 21.39
CA ARG A 208 -27.34 13.31 20.81
C ARG A 208 -27.08 13.45 19.33
N PHE A 209 -25.89 13.02 18.86
CA PHE A 209 -25.39 13.26 17.51
C PHE A 209 -25.36 12.01 16.65
N GLY A 210 -25.53 10.83 17.25
CA GLY A 210 -25.49 9.54 16.58
C GLY A 210 -24.10 8.92 16.54
N GLN A 211 -24.05 7.59 16.47
CA GLN A 211 -22.83 6.80 16.52
C GLN A 211 -21.87 7.09 15.34
N ILE A 212 -22.41 7.43 14.16
CA ILE A 212 -21.61 7.78 12.98
C ILE A 212 -20.77 9.03 13.24
N GLU A 213 -21.34 10.04 13.92
CA GLU A 213 -20.62 11.25 14.28
C GLU A 213 -19.58 10.97 15.38
N GLY A 214 -19.87 10.05 16.32
CA GLY A 214 -18.90 9.58 17.30
C GLY A 214 -17.70 8.87 16.65
N ASP A 215 -17.92 8.04 15.65
CA ASP A 215 -16.83 7.39 14.89
C ASP A 215 -15.96 8.45 14.16
N LYS A 216 -16.56 9.57 13.70
CA LYS A 216 -15.80 10.70 13.13
C LYS A 216 -14.94 11.41 14.17
N VAL A 217 -15.43 11.58 15.39
CA VAL A 217 -14.64 12.15 16.50
C VAL A 217 -13.36 11.34 16.71
N PHE A 218 -13.44 10.02 16.71
CA PHE A 218 -12.27 9.17 16.85
C PHE A 218 -11.30 9.28 15.65
N THR A 219 -11.83 9.36 14.44
CA THR A 219 -11.00 9.57 13.23
C THR A 219 -10.29 10.92 13.27
N GLU A 220 -10.98 11.99 13.71
CA GLU A 220 -10.39 13.31 13.88
C GLU A 220 -9.30 13.32 14.96
N PHE A 221 -9.50 12.57 16.06
CA PHE A 221 -8.49 12.43 17.11
C PHE A 221 -7.22 11.77 16.59
N VAL A 222 -7.36 10.69 15.85
CA VAL A 222 -6.21 10.01 15.23
C VAL A 222 -5.43 10.95 14.31
N ASN A 223 -6.13 11.73 13.49
CA ASN A 223 -5.51 12.69 12.58
C ASN A 223 -4.79 13.82 13.32
N CYS A 224 -5.25 14.19 14.52
CA CYS A 224 -4.61 15.19 15.36
C CYS A 224 -3.33 14.69 16.05
N ILE A 225 -3.32 13.40 16.45
CA ILE A 225 -2.19 12.81 17.18
C ILE A 225 -1.08 12.26 16.27
N LEU A 226 -1.43 11.92 15.02
CA LEU A 226 -0.46 11.49 14.00
C LEU A 226 -0.07 12.70 13.13
N PRO A 227 0.70 13.69 13.62
CA PRO A 227 1.19 14.74 12.75
C PRO A 227 2.12 14.14 11.71
N SER A 228 2.00 14.62 10.50
CA SER A 228 2.59 14.16 9.25
C SER A 228 4.11 14.12 9.20
N ASP A 229 4.82 14.57 10.22
CA ASP A 229 6.28 14.72 10.21
C ASP A 229 7.06 13.72 11.09
N ASN A 230 6.37 12.82 11.79
CA ASN A 230 7.05 11.81 12.59
C ASN A 230 6.67 10.40 12.14
N ASP A 231 7.50 9.76 11.35
CA ASP A 231 7.38 8.37 10.84
C ASP A 231 7.25 7.29 11.93
N TYR A 232 7.09 7.65 13.21
CA TYR A 232 7.28 6.73 14.32
C TYR A 232 6.25 6.83 15.44
N ASN A 233 5.12 7.48 15.19
CA ASN A 233 3.97 7.39 16.11
C ASN A 233 3.08 6.24 15.68
N ILE A 234 2.83 5.32 16.58
CA ILE A 234 1.93 4.19 16.35
C ILE A 234 0.73 4.30 17.28
N ILE A 235 -0.46 4.06 16.71
CA ILE A 235 -1.72 4.16 17.44
C ILE A 235 -2.63 3.00 17.09
N THR A 236 -3.37 2.49 18.05
CA THR A 236 -4.44 1.50 17.87
C THR A 236 -5.68 1.93 18.64
N HIS A 237 -6.84 1.66 18.07
CA HIS A 237 -8.13 1.78 18.72
C HIS A 237 -8.55 0.42 19.25
N ILE A 238 -9.09 0.36 20.48
CA ILE A 238 -9.62 -0.86 21.06
C ILE A 238 -11.08 -0.95 20.66
N ASP A 239 -11.40 -1.89 19.79
CA ASP A 239 -12.76 -2.07 19.27
C ASP A 239 -13.75 -2.35 20.42
N GLY A 240 -14.91 -1.68 20.36
CA GLY A 240 -15.93 -1.75 21.40
C GLY A 240 -15.65 -0.95 22.66
N ALA A 241 -14.56 -0.18 22.71
CA ALA A 241 -14.24 0.73 23.79
C ALA A 241 -13.77 2.10 23.25
N ASP A 242 -13.99 3.15 24.04
CA ASP A 242 -13.53 4.51 23.71
C ASP A 242 -12.05 4.69 24.12
N ILE A 243 -11.20 3.69 23.80
CA ILE A 243 -9.81 3.59 24.27
C ILE A 243 -8.86 3.52 23.10
N PHE A 244 -7.79 4.32 23.19
CA PHE A 244 -6.65 4.27 22.29
C PHE A 244 -5.38 3.92 23.05
N PHE A 245 -4.57 3.04 22.44
CA PHE A 245 -3.18 2.89 22.84
C PHE A 245 -2.30 3.54 21.79
N SER A 246 -1.30 4.29 22.26
CA SER A 246 -0.32 4.91 21.37
C SER A 246 1.09 4.66 21.90
N ALA A 247 2.06 4.69 21.00
CA ALA A 247 3.47 4.67 21.37
C ALA A 247 4.25 5.61 20.46
N PHE A 248 5.22 6.32 21.02
CA PHE A 248 6.10 7.22 20.27
C PHE A 248 7.49 7.29 20.88
N ARG A 249 8.45 7.73 20.09
CA ARG A 249 9.84 7.98 20.54
C ARG A 249 9.97 9.42 20.98
N PHE A 250 10.78 9.63 22.00
CA PHE A 250 11.06 10.96 22.51
C PHE A 250 12.49 11.07 23.09
N LYS A 251 13.01 12.29 23.13
CA LYS A 251 14.30 12.60 23.71
C LYS A 251 14.19 13.39 25.00
N ASN A 252 13.19 14.25 25.11
CA ASN A 252 12.98 15.13 26.24
C ASN A 252 11.51 15.12 26.69
N LEU A 253 11.26 15.51 27.94
CA LEU A 253 9.94 15.48 28.56
C LEU A 253 8.99 16.55 28.01
N GLU A 254 9.46 17.57 27.29
CA GLU A 254 8.64 18.59 26.63
C GLU A 254 7.66 17.96 25.61
N SER A 255 7.97 16.76 25.14
CA SER A 255 7.06 16.00 24.26
C SER A 255 5.73 15.68 24.95
N PHE A 256 5.73 15.53 26.28
CA PHE A 256 4.51 15.22 27.05
C PHE A 256 3.62 16.45 27.23
N ASP A 257 4.19 17.63 27.38
CA ASP A 257 3.46 18.89 27.42
C ASP A 257 2.73 19.17 26.09
N LYS A 258 3.34 18.78 24.97
CA LYS A 258 2.70 18.84 23.66
C LYS A 258 1.47 17.92 23.56
N ILE A 259 1.53 16.73 24.13
CA ILE A 259 0.39 15.79 24.16
C ILE A 259 -0.74 16.35 25.01
N ASP A 260 -0.43 16.95 26.17
CA ASP A 260 -1.41 17.60 27.01
C ASP A 260 -2.11 18.75 26.29
N ALA A 261 -1.32 19.59 25.61
CA ALA A 261 -1.85 20.68 24.79
C ALA A 261 -2.73 20.18 23.65
N LEU A 262 -2.32 19.10 22.96
CA LEU A 262 -3.12 18.50 21.88
C LEU A 262 -4.44 17.94 22.40
N ASN A 263 -4.45 17.24 23.53
CA ASN A 263 -5.68 16.74 24.14
C ASN A 263 -6.67 17.87 24.46
N LYS A 264 -6.16 18.97 25.04
CA LYS A 264 -6.97 20.16 25.35
C LYS A 264 -7.50 20.85 24.11
N GLN A 265 -6.64 21.03 23.12
CA GLN A 265 -7.02 21.64 21.84
C GLN A 265 -8.06 20.81 21.10
N PHE A 266 -7.87 19.48 21.03
CA PHE A 266 -8.82 18.56 20.41
C PHE A 266 -10.18 18.62 21.10
N SER A 267 -10.21 18.49 22.42
CA SER A 267 -11.43 18.57 23.20
C SER A 267 -12.18 19.88 22.99
N LYS A 268 -11.46 21.00 22.97
CA LYS A 268 -12.02 22.33 22.70
C LYS A 268 -12.62 22.37 21.28
N MET A 269 -11.90 21.92 20.28
CA MET A 269 -12.36 21.90 18.88
C MET A 269 -13.64 21.08 18.71
N ILE A 270 -13.73 19.90 19.31
CA ILE A 270 -14.92 19.05 19.22
C ILE A 270 -16.10 19.69 19.96
N ASN A 271 -15.89 20.22 21.15
CA ASN A 271 -16.95 20.83 21.94
C ASN A 271 -17.48 22.16 21.30
N GLU A 272 -16.65 22.88 20.56
CA GLU A 272 -17.07 24.02 19.74
C GLU A 272 -17.83 23.58 18.48
N LYS A 273 -17.39 22.51 17.83
CA LYS A 273 -18.05 21.98 16.62
C LYS A 273 -19.43 21.38 16.92
N TYR A 274 -19.60 20.78 18.10
CA TYR A 274 -20.81 20.11 18.53
C TYR A 274 -21.34 20.77 19.82
N PRO A 275 -22.15 21.84 19.75
CA PRO A 275 -22.65 22.55 20.93
C PRO A 275 -23.40 21.67 21.91
N GLY A 276 -22.98 21.68 23.17
CA GLY A 276 -23.51 20.81 24.23
C GLY A 276 -22.80 19.43 24.32
N ALA A 277 -21.81 19.16 23.51
CA ALA A 277 -20.88 18.07 23.74
C ALA A 277 -19.96 18.44 24.93
N HIS A 278 -19.60 17.43 25.72
CA HIS A 278 -18.66 17.58 26.84
C HIS A 278 -17.59 16.49 26.75
N ILE A 279 -16.90 16.48 25.61
CA ILE A 279 -15.82 15.51 25.37
C ILE A 279 -14.58 15.92 26.14
N ILE A 280 -14.07 14.99 26.95
CA ILE A 280 -12.83 15.14 27.71
C ILE A 280 -11.90 13.99 27.33
N VAL A 281 -10.67 14.31 26.90
CA VAL A 281 -9.62 13.34 26.58
C VAL A 281 -8.71 13.14 27.77
N LYS A 282 -8.54 11.89 28.20
CA LYS A 282 -7.77 11.52 29.38
C LYS A 282 -6.64 10.60 28.96
N THR A 283 -5.38 11.03 29.14
CA THR A 283 -4.21 10.27 28.75
C THR A 283 -3.29 9.99 29.94
N GLY A 284 -2.96 8.72 30.14
CA GLY A 284 -1.84 8.32 30.98
C GLY A 284 -0.63 7.95 30.14
N ILE A 285 0.54 8.31 30.59
CA ILE A 285 1.81 8.03 29.92
C ILE A 285 2.71 7.16 30.81
N TYR A 286 3.38 6.21 30.21
CA TYR A 286 4.45 5.44 30.83
C TYR A 286 5.67 5.38 29.92
N VAL A 287 6.84 5.69 30.49
CA VAL A 287 8.12 5.52 29.79
C VAL A 287 8.54 4.06 29.88
N LEU A 288 8.54 3.39 28.73
CA LEU A 288 8.76 1.96 28.63
C LEU A 288 10.24 1.62 28.89
N LYS A 289 10.50 0.75 29.84
CA LYS A 289 11.87 0.30 30.15
C LYS A 289 12.35 -0.73 29.12
N THR A 290 13.67 -0.83 28.97
CA THR A 290 14.31 -1.86 28.15
C THR A 290 13.84 -3.24 28.61
N ASN A 291 13.44 -4.10 27.67
CA ASN A 291 12.94 -5.46 27.90
C ASN A 291 11.65 -5.59 28.72
N GLU A 292 10.96 -4.51 29.03
CA GLU A 292 9.67 -4.59 29.74
C GLU A 292 8.56 -5.00 28.78
N VAL A 293 7.61 -5.81 29.29
CA VAL A 293 6.43 -6.23 28.52
C VAL A 293 5.51 -5.03 28.27
N VAL A 294 5.10 -4.81 27.04
CA VAL A 294 4.28 -3.66 26.62
C VAL A 294 2.97 -3.57 27.42
N GLY A 295 2.29 -4.71 27.64
CA GLY A 295 1.05 -4.75 28.43
C GLY A 295 1.23 -4.21 29.85
N VAL A 296 2.35 -4.54 30.51
CA VAL A 296 2.67 -4.02 31.86
C VAL A 296 2.86 -2.50 31.81
N GLY A 297 3.50 -1.99 30.74
CA GLY A 297 3.65 -0.54 30.52
C GLY A 297 2.31 0.16 30.32
N LEU A 298 1.41 -0.42 29.53
CA LEU A 298 0.06 0.11 29.32
C LEU A 298 -0.78 0.12 30.60
N ASP A 299 -0.66 -0.93 31.46
CA ASP A 299 -1.31 -0.98 32.76
C ASP A 299 -0.81 0.13 33.70
N LYS A 300 0.50 0.46 33.64
CA LYS A 300 1.06 1.59 34.39
C LYS A 300 0.55 2.93 33.88
N ALA A 301 0.47 3.11 32.57
CA ALA A 301 -0.14 4.29 31.97
C ALA A 301 -1.62 4.43 32.41
N LEU A 302 -2.39 3.33 32.41
CA LEU A 302 -3.76 3.32 32.94
C LEU A 302 -3.82 3.70 34.41
N LYS A 303 -2.92 3.17 35.27
CA LYS A 303 -2.86 3.54 36.71
C LYS A 303 -2.63 5.04 36.87
N ALA A 304 -1.67 5.62 36.13
CA ALA A 304 -1.42 7.07 36.17
C ALA A 304 -2.69 7.87 35.89
N LYS A 305 -3.37 7.56 34.78
CA LYS A 305 -4.60 8.22 34.38
C LYS A 305 -5.71 8.18 35.43
N LYS A 306 -5.87 7.01 36.11
CA LYS A 306 -6.91 6.79 37.13
C LYS A 306 -6.71 7.59 38.44
N THR A 307 -5.56 8.22 38.63
CA THR A 307 -5.34 9.08 39.81
C THR A 307 -6.10 10.39 39.75
N VAL A 308 -6.42 10.86 38.56
CA VAL A 308 -7.24 12.06 38.36
C VAL A 308 -8.72 11.67 38.45
N LYS A 309 -9.36 12.03 39.56
CA LYS A 309 -10.79 11.78 39.81
C LYS A 309 -11.61 12.98 39.30
N ASN A 310 -12.72 12.71 38.58
CA ASN A 310 -13.68 13.71 38.13
C ASN A 310 -13.02 14.89 37.38
N PRO A 311 -12.29 14.65 36.29
CA PRO A 311 -11.67 15.72 35.53
C PRO A 311 -12.76 16.61 34.88
N THR A 312 -12.56 17.91 34.93
CA THR A 312 -13.40 18.91 34.27
C THR A 312 -12.84 19.37 32.92
N GLU A 313 -11.58 19.00 32.65
CA GLU A 313 -10.88 19.30 31.40
C GLU A 313 -9.99 18.13 30.98
N SER A 314 -9.59 18.12 29.72
CA SER A 314 -8.66 17.14 29.17
C SER A 314 -7.28 17.28 29.82
N PHE A 315 -6.63 16.13 30.03
CA PHE A 315 -5.34 16.10 30.72
C PHE A 315 -4.44 14.96 30.20
N CYS A 316 -3.17 15.14 30.49
CA CYS A 316 -2.13 14.12 30.31
C CYS A 316 -1.33 13.96 31.62
N ILE A 317 -1.09 12.74 32.06
CA ILE A 317 -0.33 12.46 33.30
C ILE A 317 0.68 11.36 33.08
N VAL A 318 1.91 11.59 33.56
CA VAL A 318 3.01 10.62 33.46
C VAL A 318 3.01 9.74 34.71
N TYR A 319 3.20 8.43 34.52
CA TYR A 319 3.33 7.49 35.61
C TYR A 319 4.58 7.79 36.47
N ASP A 320 4.37 7.93 37.76
CA ASP A 320 5.39 8.05 38.80
C ASP A 320 5.20 6.95 39.81
N LYS A 321 6.23 6.13 40.04
CA LYS A 321 6.17 4.96 40.91
C LYS A 321 5.77 5.33 42.34
N ASP A 322 6.36 6.39 42.88
CA ASP A 322 6.16 6.79 44.28
C ASP A 322 4.74 7.31 44.54
N LYS A 323 4.12 7.94 43.52
CA LYS A 323 2.74 8.45 43.61
C LYS A 323 1.68 7.41 43.31
N HIS A 324 1.98 6.43 42.41
CA HIS A 324 0.97 5.56 41.84
C HIS A 324 0.98 4.12 42.42
N GLU A 325 2.04 3.70 43.13
CA GLU A 325 2.08 2.43 43.83
C GLU A 325 1.65 2.55 45.31
N ASN A 326 1.82 3.72 45.91
CA ASN A 326 1.48 3.97 47.31
C ASN A 326 0.00 4.43 47.55
N SER A 327 -0.82 4.52 46.48
CA SER A 327 -2.22 4.94 46.58
C SER A 327 -3.23 3.81 46.81
N CYS A 328 -2.74 2.61 47.15
CA CYS A 328 -3.58 1.45 47.55
C CYS A 328 -3.43 1.22 49.05
N CYS A 329 -3.97 2.12 49.87
CA CYS A 329 -4.32 1.86 51.25
C CYS A 329 -5.68 2.50 51.52
#